data_b92bb1f7fec863cbf76c2dd2f46263a8
#
_entry.id   b92bb1f7fec863cbf76c2dd2f46263a8
#
_cell.length_a   1.000
_cell.length_b   1.000
_cell.length_c   1.000
_cell.angle_alpha   90.00
_cell.angle_beta   90.00
_cell.angle_gamma   90.00
#
_symmetry.space_group_name_H-M   'P 1'
#
loop_
_entity.id
_entity.type
_entity.pdbx_description
1 polymer ?
#
loop_
_entity_poly.entity_id
_entity_poly.type
_entity_poly.pdbx_seq_one_letter_code
_entity_poly.pdbx_strand_id
1 'polypeptide(L)'
;MKIAIIGRGVFGTFLANELAAHAEISDDADIVLIAVPVSAVGDVAQKHAGKHLVNLCSVQAKPNDACLAHSARVSGIHPMFGPQSPVTNRSCVVTLECAETAAVVDLFKKIGCEIVTHDNNGKQITGKMHDEMMRKTHLPVLMFGELAALIAEQAKDVPDNCLPTSFKRLKALAEQMKDMSPGTVESIRSNL
;
A
#
# COMPACT_ATOMS: atom_id res chain seq x y z
N MET A 1 -10.08 -19.95 0.00
CA MET A 1 -10.74 -18.70 0.38
C MET A 1 -10.96 -17.86 -0.87
N LYS A 2 -12.11 -17.19 -0.98
CA LYS A 2 -12.46 -16.31 -2.11
C LYS A 2 -12.23 -14.86 -1.73
N ILE A 3 -11.56 -14.07 -2.58
CA ILE A 3 -11.29 -12.64 -2.37
C ILE A 3 -11.57 -11.84 -3.65
N ALA A 4 -12.07 -10.63 -3.51
CA ALA A 4 -12.10 -9.64 -4.58
C ALA A 4 -10.93 -8.65 -4.39
N ILE A 5 -10.31 -8.18 -5.46
CA ILE A 5 -9.31 -7.12 -5.43
C ILE A 5 -9.81 -5.98 -6.30
N ILE A 6 -10.15 -4.87 -5.66
CA ILE A 6 -10.66 -3.67 -6.34
C ILE A 6 -9.52 -2.68 -6.49
N GLY A 7 -9.20 -2.37 -7.73
CA GLY A 7 -8.07 -1.56 -8.17
C GLY A 7 -7.16 -2.37 -9.10
N ARG A 8 -7.11 -1.97 -10.37
CA ARG A 8 -6.33 -2.62 -11.44
C ARG A 8 -5.04 -1.84 -11.76
N GLY A 9 -4.59 -0.99 -10.84
CA GLY A 9 -3.31 -0.31 -10.94
C GLY A 9 -2.12 -1.25 -10.71
N VAL A 10 -0.91 -0.69 -10.71
CA VAL A 10 0.35 -1.45 -10.55
C VAL A 10 0.31 -2.35 -9.31
N PHE A 11 -0.06 -1.81 -8.14
CA PHE A 11 -0.10 -2.57 -6.90
C PHE A 11 -1.21 -3.64 -6.88
N GLY A 12 -2.44 -3.28 -7.28
CA GLY A 12 -3.57 -4.22 -7.27
C GLY A 12 -3.35 -5.40 -8.22
N THR A 13 -2.79 -5.16 -9.40
CA THR A 13 -2.43 -6.21 -10.37
C THR A 13 -1.31 -7.10 -9.82
N PHE A 14 -0.28 -6.51 -9.24
CA PHE A 14 0.81 -7.24 -8.58
C PHE A 14 0.26 -8.12 -7.45
N LEU A 15 -0.56 -7.58 -6.56
CA LEU A 15 -1.12 -8.32 -5.44
C LEU A 15 -2.03 -9.47 -5.89
N ALA A 16 -2.81 -9.27 -6.97
CA ALA A 16 -3.64 -10.33 -7.55
C ALA A 16 -2.77 -11.52 -8.01
N ASN A 17 -1.65 -11.25 -8.68
CA ASN A 17 -0.71 -12.28 -9.12
C ASN A 17 -0.08 -13.03 -7.93
N GLU A 18 0.37 -12.31 -6.90
CA GLU A 18 0.96 -12.92 -5.70
C GLU A 18 -0.03 -13.81 -4.93
N LEU A 19 -1.30 -13.38 -4.85
CA LEU A 19 -2.32 -14.10 -4.09
C LEU A 19 -3.02 -15.22 -4.87
N ALA A 20 -2.90 -15.28 -6.20
CA ALA A 20 -3.58 -16.26 -7.05
C ALA A 20 -3.26 -17.72 -6.69
N ALA A 21 -2.06 -18.00 -6.16
CA ALA A 21 -1.68 -19.34 -5.69
C ALA A 21 -2.29 -19.71 -4.31
N HIS A 22 -2.87 -18.74 -3.59
CA HIS A 22 -3.30 -18.88 -2.20
C HIS A 22 -4.80 -18.61 -1.98
N ALA A 23 -5.46 -17.97 -2.95
CA ALA A 23 -6.88 -17.63 -2.90
C ALA A 23 -7.50 -17.62 -4.30
N GLU A 24 -8.79 -17.89 -4.39
CA GLU A 24 -9.58 -17.67 -5.59
C GLU A 24 -9.89 -16.18 -5.72
N ILE A 25 -9.48 -15.56 -6.83
CA ILE A 25 -9.79 -14.16 -7.13
C ILE A 25 -11.14 -14.11 -7.85
N SER A 26 -12.13 -13.45 -7.25
CA SER A 26 -13.50 -13.42 -7.79
C SER A 26 -14.22 -12.14 -7.37
N ASP A 27 -14.92 -11.50 -8.30
CA ASP A 27 -15.63 -10.24 -8.05
C ASP A 27 -16.87 -10.42 -7.12
N ASP A 28 -17.38 -11.65 -6.97
CA ASP A 28 -18.49 -12.00 -6.08
C ASP A 28 -18.07 -12.36 -4.64
N ALA A 29 -16.77 -12.27 -4.34
CA ALA A 29 -16.24 -12.60 -3.03
C ALA A 29 -16.80 -11.71 -1.91
N ASP A 30 -16.89 -12.28 -0.70
CA ASP A 30 -17.28 -11.56 0.51
C ASP A 30 -16.14 -10.71 1.10
N ILE A 31 -14.89 -11.12 0.89
CA ILE A 31 -13.70 -10.36 1.31
C ILE A 31 -13.23 -9.50 0.15
N VAL A 32 -13.19 -8.18 0.36
CA VAL A 32 -12.87 -7.17 -0.66
C VAL A 32 -11.61 -6.42 -0.27
N LEU A 33 -10.51 -6.69 -0.96
CA LEU A 33 -9.24 -5.99 -0.83
C LEU A 33 -9.30 -4.71 -1.67
N ILE A 34 -9.19 -3.54 -1.02
CA ILE A 34 -9.36 -2.22 -1.65
C ILE A 34 -7.98 -1.63 -1.93
N ALA A 35 -7.56 -1.66 -3.20
CA ALA A 35 -6.27 -1.17 -3.69
C ALA A 35 -6.44 0.01 -4.67
N VAL A 36 -7.27 0.98 -4.29
CA VAL A 36 -7.56 2.20 -5.07
C VAL A 36 -6.99 3.45 -4.39
N PRO A 37 -6.88 4.60 -5.08
CA PRO A 37 -6.55 5.87 -4.44
C PRO A 37 -7.52 6.20 -3.30
N VAL A 38 -7.01 6.91 -2.26
CA VAL A 38 -7.78 7.25 -1.04
C VAL A 38 -9.13 7.90 -1.35
N SER A 39 -9.17 8.78 -2.36
CA SER A 39 -10.40 9.47 -2.80
C SER A 39 -11.49 8.53 -3.33
N ALA A 40 -11.15 7.33 -3.78
CA ALA A 40 -12.10 6.38 -4.35
C ALA A 40 -12.56 5.31 -3.34
N VAL A 41 -11.97 5.27 -2.13
CA VAL A 41 -12.29 4.23 -1.13
C VAL A 41 -13.75 4.28 -0.70
N GLY A 42 -14.31 5.46 -0.48
CA GLY A 42 -15.70 5.62 -0.07
C GLY A 42 -16.70 5.03 -1.07
N ASP A 43 -16.50 5.33 -2.37
CA ASP A 43 -17.37 4.80 -3.44
C ASP A 43 -17.26 3.28 -3.55
N VAL A 44 -16.04 2.74 -3.40
CA VAL A 44 -15.83 1.28 -3.39
C VAL A 44 -16.48 0.65 -2.17
N ALA A 45 -16.30 1.23 -0.98
CA ALA A 45 -16.91 0.74 0.26
C ALA A 45 -18.44 0.71 0.17
N GLN A 46 -19.05 1.76 -0.40
CA GLN A 46 -20.49 1.84 -0.62
C GLN A 46 -20.98 0.73 -1.56
N LYS A 47 -20.28 0.46 -2.67
CA LYS A 47 -20.63 -0.59 -3.64
C LYS A 47 -20.54 -2.00 -3.04
N HIS A 48 -19.71 -2.18 -2.04
CA HIS A 48 -19.48 -3.47 -1.37
C HIS A 48 -19.96 -3.46 0.09
N ALA A 49 -20.97 -2.65 0.38
CA ALA A 49 -21.53 -2.51 1.74
C ALA A 49 -21.88 -3.87 2.36
N GLY A 50 -21.62 -4.03 3.66
CA GLY A 50 -21.87 -5.25 4.41
C GLY A 50 -20.85 -6.39 4.20
N LYS A 51 -19.98 -6.32 3.19
CA LYS A 51 -18.89 -7.28 2.99
C LYS A 51 -17.72 -7.01 3.95
N HIS A 52 -16.77 -7.93 4.06
CA HIS A 52 -15.51 -7.68 4.75
C HIS A 52 -14.62 -6.78 3.89
N LEU A 53 -14.51 -5.51 4.26
CA LEU A 53 -13.73 -4.51 3.55
C LEU A 53 -12.31 -4.44 4.12
N VAL A 54 -11.31 -4.60 3.27
CA VAL A 54 -9.89 -4.56 3.66
C VAL A 54 -9.24 -3.36 2.97
N ASN A 55 -9.00 -2.29 3.73
CA ASN A 55 -8.28 -1.13 3.24
C ASN A 55 -6.79 -1.42 3.11
N LEU A 56 -6.23 -1.28 1.89
CA LEU A 56 -4.80 -1.47 1.60
C LEU A 56 -4.06 -0.16 1.28
N CYS A 57 -4.68 0.99 1.50
CA CYS A 57 -4.06 2.28 1.19
C CYS A 57 -2.83 2.56 2.05
N SER A 58 -1.90 3.36 1.52
CA SER A 58 -0.76 3.89 2.27
C SER A 58 -1.15 4.91 3.35
N VAL A 59 -2.40 5.37 3.34
CA VAL A 59 -3.05 6.16 4.39
C VAL A 59 -4.11 5.28 5.03
N GLN A 60 -4.25 5.32 6.34
CA GLN A 60 -5.11 4.37 7.03
C GLN A 60 -6.31 5.01 7.73
N ALA A 61 -6.19 6.15 8.40
CA ALA A 61 -7.25 6.70 9.24
C ALA A 61 -8.53 6.98 8.41
N LYS A 62 -8.47 7.88 7.45
CA LYS A 62 -9.65 8.26 6.63
C LYS A 62 -10.25 7.09 5.83
N PRO A 63 -9.44 6.25 5.14
CA PRO A 63 -9.99 5.09 4.43
C PRO A 63 -10.66 4.07 5.35
N ASN A 64 -10.12 3.83 6.55
CA ASN A 64 -10.75 2.95 7.52
C ASN A 64 -12.12 3.50 7.94
N ASP A 65 -12.21 4.81 8.24
CA ASP A 65 -13.48 5.47 8.59
C ASP A 65 -14.49 5.38 7.44
N ALA A 66 -14.02 5.58 6.19
CA ALA A 66 -14.86 5.44 4.99
C ALA A 66 -15.40 4.01 4.83
N CYS A 67 -14.60 2.99 5.11
CA CYS A 67 -15.05 1.60 5.09
C CYS A 67 -16.03 1.30 6.23
N LEU A 68 -15.77 1.79 7.45
CA LEU A 68 -16.64 1.59 8.62
C LEU A 68 -18.03 2.23 8.45
N ALA A 69 -18.14 3.27 7.63
CA ALA A 69 -19.45 3.86 7.28
C ALA A 69 -20.37 2.89 6.51
N HIS A 70 -19.81 1.86 5.87
CA HIS A 70 -20.54 0.93 4.99
C HIS A 70 -20.49 -0.54 5.42
N SER A 71 -19.60 -0.90 6.35
CA SER A 71 -19.51 -2.26 6.90
C SER A 71 -19.00 -2.25 8.34
N ALA A 72 -19.51 -3.17 9.17
CA ALA A 72 -18.95 -3.45 10.48
C ALA A 72 -17.72 -4.37 10.44
N ARG A 73 -17.49 -5.03 9.29
CA ARG A 73 -16.35 -5.94 9.05
C ARG A 73 -15.28 -5.22 8.24
N VAL A 74 -14.38 -4.54 8.95
CA VAL A 74 -13.31 -3.75 8.32
C VAL A 74 -11.96 -4.14 8.88
N SER A 75 -10.99 -4.34 7.99
CA SER A 75 -9.58 -4.47 8.32
C SER A 75 -8.79 -3.33 7.66
N GLY A 76 -7.92 -2.68 8.41
CA GLY A 76 -6.95 -1.73 7.90
C GLY A 76 -5.58 -2.40 7.84
N ILE A 77 -5.05 -2.64 6.66
CA ILE A 77 -3.75 -3.31 6.45
C ILE A 77 -2.96 -2.49 5.42
N HIS A 78 -1.82 -1.95 5.81
CA HIS A 78 -0.93 -1.29 4.86
C HIS A 78 0.23 -2.21 4.47
N PRO A 79 0.27 -2.73 3.24
CA PRO A 79 1.44 -3.42 2.70
C PRO A 79 2.57 -2.42 2.46
N MET A 80 3.66 -2.56 3.25
CA MET A 80 4.85 -1.70 3.19
C MET A 80 5.81 -2.12 2.08
N PHE A 81 5.29 -2.59 0.96
CA PHE A 81 6.05 -3.12 -0.16
C PHE A 81 5.33 -2.88 -1.50
N GLY A 82 6.09 -2.95 -2.57
CA GLY A 82 5.59 -2.88 -3.94
C GLY A 82 6.17 -3.98 -4.82
N PRO A 83 5.89 -3.97 -6.13
CA PRO A 83 6.32 -5.02 -7.06
C PRO A 83 7.83 -5.27 -7.08
N GLN A 84 8.63 -4.24 -6.78
CA GLN A 84 10.10 -4.33 -6.80
C GLN A 84 10.70 -4.71 -5.44
N SER A 85 9.88 -4.83 -4.40
CA SER A 85 10.36 -5.21 -3.07
C SER A 85 10.70 -6.69 -3.03
N PRO A 86 11.91 -7.07 -2.58
CA PRO A 86 12.25 -8.48 -2.40
C PRO A 86 11.35 -9.13 -1.34
N VAL A 87 11.04 -10.41 -1.50
CA VAL A 87 10.16 -11.15 -0.58
C VAL A 87 10.65 -11.08 0.87
N THR A 88 11.97 -11.08 1.06
CA THR A 88 12.61 -11.00 2.38
C THR A 88 12.42 -9.67 3.12
N ASN A 89 11.87 -8.65 2.42
CA ASN A 89 11.68 -7.30 2.96
C ASN A 89 10.21 -6.86 2.91
N ARG A 90 9.28 -7.80 2.90
CA ARG A 90 7.84 -7.48 2.90
C ARG A 90 7.31 -7.43 4.32
N SER A 91 6.65 -6.34 4.67
CA SER A 91 5.90 -6.22 5.91
C SER A 91 4.52 -5.62 5.66
N CYS A 92 3.58 -5.91 6.55
CA CYS A 92 2.25 -5.32 6.56
C CYS A 92 1.97 -4.74 7.95
N VAL A 93 1.54 -3.50 8.01
CA VAL A 93 1.09 -2.88 9.26
C VAL A 93 -0.43 -3.02 9.36
N VAL A 94 -0.91 -3.67 10.41
CA VAL A 94 -2.34 -3.81 10.70
C VAL A 94 -2.77 -2.69 11.65
N THR A 95 -3.75 -1.90 11.24
CA THR A 95 -4.18 -0.68 11.94
C THR A 95 -5.62 -0.73 12.44
N LEU A 96 -6.40 -1.67 11.91
CA LEU A 96 -7.77 -1.95 12.28
C LEU A 96 -8.06 -3.44 12.09
N GLU A 97 -8.75 -4.04 13.05
CA GLU A 97 -9.07 -5.46 13.03
C GLU A 97 -10.56 -5.69 13.26
N CYS A 98 -11.08 -6.72 12.63
CA CYS A 98 -12.37 -7.36 12.92
C CYS A 98 -12.16 -8.88 13.10
N ALA A 99 -13.21 -9.63 13.37
CA ALA A 99 -13.10 -11.08 13.62
C ALA A 99 -12.44 -11.84 12.45
N GLU A 100 -12.64 -11.39 11.22
CA GLU A 100 -12.14 -12.04 10.00
C GLU A 100 -10.73 -11.57 9.58
N THR A 101 -10.13 -10.59 10.25
CA THR A 101 -8.81 -10.03 9.88
C THR A 101 -7.73 -11.10 9.84
N ALA A 102 -7.76 -12.06 10.77
CA ALA A 102 -6.78 -13.15 10.84
C ALA A 102 -6.66 -13.93 9.53
N ALA A 103 -7.78 -14.20 8.84
CA ALA A 103 -7.78 -14.94 7.57
C ALA A 103 -7.07 -14.15 6.45
N VAL A 104 -7.21 -12.82 6.43
CA VAL A 104 -6.52 -11.95 5.46
C VAL A 104 -5.03 -11.83 5.80
N VAL A 105 -4.71 -11.66 7.08
CA VAL A 105 -3.32 -11.65 7.57
C VAL A 105 -2.57 -12.92 7.17
N ASP A 106 -3.22 -14.09 7.27
CA ASP A 106 -2.62 -15.35 6.86
C ASP A 106 -2.33 -15.44 5.35
N LEU A 107 -3.11 -14.75 4.50
CA LEU A 107 -2.77 -14.63 3.08
C LEU A 107 -1.47 -13.81 2.88
N PHE A 108 -1.34 -12.68 3.58
CA PHE A 108 -0.12 -11.88 3.48
C PHE A 108 1.11 -12.62 4.02
N LYS A 109 0.97 -13.42 5.08
CA LYS A 109 2.07 -14.30 5.56
C LYS A 109 2.50 -15.31 4.49
N LYS A 110 1.55 -15.90 3.74
CA LYS A 110 1.86 -16.87 2.66
C LYS A 110 2.69 -16.28 1.53
N ILE A 111 2.59 -14.98 1.29
CA ILE A 111 3.42 -14.26 0.31
C ILE A 111 4.67 -13.62 0.94
N GLY A 112 5.05 -14.06 2.15
CA GLY A 112 6.30 -13.70 2.82
C GLY A 112 6.26 -12.44 3.63
N CYS A 113 5.09 -11.91 4.00
CA CYS A 113 5.00 -10.69 4.79
C CYS A 113 5.18 -10.94 6.29
N GLU A 114 6.03 -10.13 6.92
CA GLU A 114 6.01 -9.92 8.36
C GLU A 114 4.80 -9.06 8.74
N ILE A 115 4.12 -9.40 9.83
CA ILE A 115 2.93 -8.67 10.29
C ILE A 115 3.26 -7.84 11.52
N VAL A 116 3.02 -6.55 11.42
CA VAL A 116 3.27 -5.57 12.48
C VAL A 116 1.93 -5.02 12.97
N THR A 117 1.63 -5.25 14.25
CA THR A 117 0.38 -4.82 14.90
C THR A 117 0.62 -3.83 16.04
N HIS A 118 1.83 -3.80 16.60
CA HIS A 118 2.20 -2.98 17.76
C HIS A 118 3.45 -2.16 17.49
N ASP A 119 3.55 -1.01 18.14
CA ASP A 119 4.76 -0.18 18.15
C ASP A 119 5.85 -0.76 19.07
N ASN A 120 7.00 -0.11 19.12
CA ASN A 120 8.14 -0.52 19.96
C ASN A 120 7.85 -0.49 21.48
N ASN A 121 6.75 0.15 21.91
CA ASN A 121 6.30 0.23 23.29
C ASN A 121 5.20 -0.81 23.60
N GLY A 122 4.88 -1.68 22.65
CA GLY A 122 3.82 -2.68 22.80
C GLY A 122 2.40 -2.12 22.69
N LYS A 123 2.23 -0.89 22.15
CA LYS A 123 0.92 -0.29 21.93
C LYS A 123 0.41 -0.65 20.54
N GLN A 124 -0.84 -1.09 20.43
CA GLN A 124 -1.48 -1.39 19.13
C GLN A 124 -1.47 -0.17 18.23
N ILE A 125 -1.04 -0.36 16.99
CA ILE A 125 -0.95 0.70 15.98
C ILE A 125 -2.36 0.98 15.44
N THR A 126 -2.84 2.21 15.66
CA THR A 126 -4.09 2.70 15.05
C THR A 126 -3.83 3.38 13.72
N GLY A 127 -4.89 3.58 12.90
CA GLY A 127 -4.77 4.32 11.64
C GLY A 127 -4.13 5.70 11.81
N LYS A 128 -4.48 6.45 12.85
CA LYS A 128 -3.87 7.77 13.15
C LYS A 128 -2.38 7.68 13.48
N MET A 129 -1.99 6.72 14.33
CA MET A 129 -0.57 6.51 14.66
C MET A 129 0.24 6.11 13.43
N HIS A 130 -0.32 5.21 12.60
CA HIS A 130 0.27 4.82 11.33
C HIS A 130 0.49 6.04 10.42
N ASP A 131 -0.51 6.88 10.23
CA ASP A 131 -0.43 8.03 9.34
C ASP A 131 0.60 9.07 9.84
N GLU A 132 0.73 9.24 11.16
CA GLU A 132 1.82 10.05 11.74
C GLU A 132 3.21 9.46 11.44
N MET A 133 3.36 8.14 11.49
CA MET A 133 4.62 7.47 11.10
C MET A 133 4.91 7.66 9.62
N MET A 134 3.89 7.51 8.75
CA MET A 134 4.04 7.69 7.30
C MET A 134 4.38 9.13 6.93
N ARG A 135 3.84 10.11 7.65
CA ARG A 135 4.21 11.52 7.47
C ARG A 135 5.71 11.78 7.73
N LYS A 136 6.30 11.04 8.67
CA LYS A 136 7.72 11.19 9.03
C LYS A 136 8.67 10.34 8.18
N THR A 137 8.18 9.29 7.54
CA THR A 137 9.01 8.30 6.84
C THR A 137 8.68 8.21 5.35
N HIS A 138 7.47 7.87 5.00
CA HIS A 138 7.06 7.60 3.63
C HIS A 138 6.93 8.88 2.80
N LEU A 139 6.25 9.92 3.34
CA LEU A 139 6.05 11.18 2.64
C LEU A 139 7.36 11.87 2.24
N PRO A 140 8.39 12.01 3.11
CA PRO A 140 9.68 12.57 2.71
C PRO A 140 10.37 11.77 1.60
N VAL A 141 10.26 10.44 1.60
CA VAL A 141 10.83 9.60 0.54
C VAL A 141 10.13 9.84 -0.80
N LEU A 142 8.79 9.98 -0.81
CA LEU A 142 8.04 10.32 -2.01
C LEU A 142 8.45 11.69 -2.57
N MET A 143 8.51 12.71 -1.72
CA MET A 143 8.91 14.07 -2.14
C MET A 143 10.35 14.09 -2.67
N PHE A 144 11.27 13.39 -2.01
CA PHE A 144 12.65 13.29 -2.47
C PHE A 144 12.75 12.50 -3.77
N GLY A 145 11.95 11.47 -3.96
CA GLY A 145 11.90 10.68 -5.18
C GLY A 145 11.44 11.49 -6.40
N GLU A 146 10.44 12.37 -6.24
CA GLU A 146 10.03 13.31 -7.31
C GLU A 146 11.18 14.24 -7.70
N LEU A 147 11.89 14.81 -6.71
CA LEU A 147 13.07 15.65 -6.96
C LEU A 147 14.19 14.85 -7.64
N ALA A 148 14.43 13.61 -7.18
CA ALA A 148 15.41 12.73 -7.78
C ALA A 148 15.11 12.43 -9.25
N ALA A 149 13.83 12.26 -9.61
CA ALA A 149 13.40 12.04 -10.99
C ALA A 149 13.70 13.26 -11.88
N LEU A 150 13.43 14.48 -11.39
CA LEU A 150 13.75 15.72 -12.10
C LEU A 150 15.27 15.89 -12.32
N ILE A 151 16.07 15.59 -11.31
CA ILE A 151 17.52 15.66 -11.40
C ILE A 151 18.06 14.59 -12.36
N ALA A 152 17.53 13.38 -12.31
CA ALA A 152 17.93 12.28 -13.19
C ALA A 152 17.64 12.61 -14.68
N GLU A 153 16.52 13.26 -14.96
CA GLU A 153 16.16 13.69 -16.32
C GLU A 153 17.17 14.69 -16.91
N GLN A 154 17.68 15.61 -16.08
CA GLN A 154 18.69 16.58 -16.54
C GLN A 154 20.03 15.95 -16.92
N ALA A 155 20.32 14.77 -16.40
CA ALA A 155 21.56 14.03 -16.68
C ALA A 155 21.35 12.84 -17.65
N LYS A 156 20.24 12.81 -18.39
CA LYS A 156 19.91 11.69 -19.30
C LYS A 156 20.94 11.47 -20.40
N ASP A 157 21.62 12.52 -20.84
CA ASP A 157 22.63 12.48 -21.90
C ASP A 157 24.04 12.16 -21.39
N VAL A 158 24.22 12.02 -20.06
CA VAL A 158 25.50 11.66 -19.46
C VAL A 158 25.65 10.13 -19.48
N PRO A 159 26.75 9.60 -20.08
CA PRO A 159 27.01 8.16 -20.12
C PRO A 159 27.07 7.55 -18.70
N ASP A 160 26.47 6.36 -18.49
CA ASP A 160 26.38 5.72 -17.17
C ASP A 160 27.75 5.47 -16.50
N ASN A 161 28.81 5.23 -17.30
CA ASN A 161 30.19 5.07 -16.79
C ASN A 161 30.82 6.39 -16.29
N CYS A 162 30.24 7.54 -16.67
CA CYS A 162 30.66 8.86 -16.20
C CYS A 162 29.87 9.34 -14.97
N LEU A 163 28.82 8.61 -14.54
CA LEU A 163 28.01 8.99 -13.39
C LEU A 163 28.68 8.58 -12.07
N PRO A 164 28.79 9.48 -11.09
CA PRO A 164 29.23 9.14 -9.73
C PRO A 164 28.32 8.09 -9.08
N THR A 165 28.85 7.28 -8.16
CA THR A 165 28.07 6.25 -7.44
C THR A 165 26.88 6.84 -6.70
N SER A 166 27.03 8.03 -6.10
CA SER A 166 25.93 8.75 -5.45
C SER A 166 24.79 9.09 -6.40
N PHE A 167 25.14 9.52 -7.64
CA PHE A 167 24.14 9.82 -8.66
C PHE A 167 23.43 8.56 -9.17
N LYS A 168 24.14 7.44 -9.30
CA LYS A 168 23.52 6.14 -9.64
C LYS A 168 22.49 5.70 -8.60
N ARG A 169 22.75 5.94 -7.30
CA ARG A 169 21.77 5.68 -6.22
C ARG A 169 20.54 6.58 -6.32
N LEU A 170 20.73 7.87 -6.62
CA LEU A 170 19.64 8.81 -6.86
C LEU A 170 18.79 8.38 -8.06
N LYS A 171 19.44 7.99 -9.18
CA LYS A 171 18.76 7.47 -10.37
C LYS A 171 17.95 6.20 -10.06
N ALA A 172 18.48 5.28 -9.24
CA ALA A 172 17.75 4.10 -8.80
C ALA A 172 16.51 4.44 -7.97
N LEU A 173 16.56 5.44 -7.10
CA LEU A 173 15.39 5.94 -6.37
C LEU A 173 14.36 6.56 -7.33
N ALA A 174 14.81 7.36 -8.31
CA ALA A 174 13.93 7.93 -9.32
C ALA A 174 13.21 6.86 -10.15
N GLU A 175 13.88 5.77 -10.51
CA GLU A 175 13.25 4.64 -11.22
C GLU A 175 12.14 3.97 -10.39
N GLN A 176 12.34 3.81 -9.07
CA GLN A 176 11.29 3.26 -8.18
C GLN A 176 10.02 4.12 -8.16
N MET A 177 10.17 5.44 -8.35
CA MET A 177 9.02 6.36 -8.39
C MET A 177 8.21 6.27 -9.68
N LYS A 178 8.79 5.76 -10.78
CA LYS A 178 8.08 5.61 -12.07
C LYS A 178 6.92 4.60 -11.99
N ASP A 179 6.99 3.65 -11.07
CA ASP A 179 5.95 2.66 -10.84
C ASP A 179 4.75 3.24 -10.06
N MET A 180 4.91 4.43 -9.49
CA MET A 180 3.84 5.12 -8.79
C MET A 180 3.08 6.02 -9.76
N SER A 181 1.77 5.82 -9.89
CA SER A 181 0.96 6.76 -10.67
C SER A 181 0.99 8.16 -10.03
N PRO A 182 1.01 9.25 -10.81
CA PRO A 182 0.99 10.61 -10.28
C PRO A 182 -0.16 10.84 -9.28
N GLY A 183 -1.33 10.26 -9.53
CA GLY A 183 -2.47 10.33 -8.63
C GLY A 183 -2.26 9.61 -7.29
N THR A 184 -1.40 8.60 -7.22
CA THR A 184 -1.06 7.91 -5.96
C THR A 184 -0.24 8.81 -5.05
N VAL A 185 0.80 9.46 -5.57
CA VAL A 185 1.65 10.38 -4.79
C VAL A 185 0.84 11.55 -4.25
N GLU A 186 0.02 12.17 -5.10
CA GLU A 186 -0.85 13.28 -4.68
C GLU A 186 -1.89 12.82 -3.66
N SER A 187 -2.49 11.65 -3.84
CA SER A 187 -3.43 11.07 -2.89
C SER A 187 -2.81 10.84 -1.51
N ILE A 188 -1.55 10.39 -1.45
CA ILE A 188 -0.83 10.22 -0.18
C ILE A 188 -0.53 11.58 0.44
N ARG A 189 0.02 12.52 -0.34
CA ARG A 189 0.38 13.87 0.12
C ARG A 189 -0.81 14.63 0.71
N SER A 190 -1.96 14.58 0.05
CA SER A 190 -3.17 15.31 0.46
C SER A 190 -3.87 14.70 1.68
N ASN A 191 -3.56 13.47 2.07
CA ASN A 191 -4.25 12.73 3.13
C ASN A 191 -3.37 12.36 4.32
N LEU A 192 -2.05 12.53 4.23
CA LEU A 192 -1.14 12.51 5.36
C LEU A 192 -0.98 13.90 5.96
#